data_f770ef6c10a10f1a0a8c777e171587ca
#
_entry.id   f770ef6c10a10f1a0a8c777e171587ca
#
_cell.length_a   1.000
_cell.length_b   1.000
_cell.length_c   1.000
_cell.angle_alpha   90.00
_cell.angle_beta   90.00
_cell.angle_gamma   90.00
#
_symmetry.space_group_name_H-M   'P 1'
#
loop_
_entity.id
_entity.type
_entity.pdbx_description
1 polymer ?
#
loop_
_entity_poly.entity_id
_entity_poly.type
_entity_poly.pdbx_seq_one_letter_code
_entity_poly.pdbx_strand_id
1 'polypeptide(L)'
;EMWQPYMAQQVAEPRDRSTPPTQFRGVAMGWFVSDYRGRKIVEHSGGLDGMLSYTVLIPELNTGFVILTNSESPAFRVMRSKMIDIFTDAPERDYNAEVLAGAERSKAAAAEAMKRVDATRVAGTRPTLNLADYAGTYGDKLYGDISVSEENGRLVMRFLPSPRFVADLEHWHYDTFVIRWRPSVAYNFPRGFVTFTIDRNGKTDELKIDQPNNDFWFYELSPKRKP
;
A
#
# COMPACT_ATOMS: atom_id res chain seq x y z
N GLU A 1 28.85 -10.74 -7.60
CA GLU A 1 27.79 -11.72 -7.28
C GLU A 1 26.45 -11.05 -6.95
N MET A 2 26.40 -10.02 -6.10
CA MET A 2 25.14 -9.35 -5.69
C MET A 2 24.33 -8.74 -6.85
N TRP A 3 24.95 -8.45 -7.97
CA TRP A 3 24.29 -7.86 -9.16
C TRP A 3 24.04 -8.87 -10.27
N GLN A 4 24.06 -10.14 -9.95
CA GLN A 4 23.70 -11.20 -10.88
C GLN A 4 22.21 -11.51 -10.70
N PRO A 5 21.37 -11.44 -11.76
CA PRO A 5 19.96 -11.77 -11.64
C PRO A 5 19.76 -13.25 -11.32
N TYR A 6 18.96 -13.52 -10.30
CA TYR A 6 18.56 -14.88 -9.92
C TYR A 6 17.11 -15.18 -10.37
N MET A 7 16.32 -14.12 -10.56
CA MET A 7 14.93 -14.25 -11.01
C MET A 7 14.69 -13.26 -12.17
N ALA A 8 14.23 -13.78 -13.29
CA ALA A 8 13.82 -12.95 -14.42
C ALA A 8 12.46 -12.29 -14.13
N GLN A 9 12.32 -11.04 -14.56
CA GLN A 9 11.06 -10.31 -14.55
C GLN A 9 10.57 -10.07 -15.97
N GLN A 10 9.25 -10.00 -16.14
CA GLN A 10 8.68 -9.63 -17.42
C GLN A 10 9.10 -8.20 -17.80
N VAL A 11 9.53 -8.03 -19.03
CA VAL A 11 9.79 -6.74 -19.63
C VAL A 11 8.48 -6.29 -20.30
N ALA A 12 7.94 -5.16 -19.82
CA ALA A 12 6.77 -4.58 -20.48
C ALA A 12 7.16 -4.04 -21.85
N GLU A 13 6.29 -4.23 -22.85
CA GLU A 13 6.45 -3.60 -24.15
C GLU A 13 6.58 -2.08 -23.97
N PRO A 14 7.53 -1.45 -24.71
CA PRO A 14 7.71 -0.01 -24.65
C PRO A 14 6.42 0.69 -25.09
N ARG A 15 5.94 1.60 -24.26
CA ARG A 15 4.78 2.44 -24.61
C ARG A 15 5.08 3.43 -25.73
N ASP A 16 6.35 3.73 -25.90
CA ASP A 16 6.87 4.64 -26.90
C ASP A 16 8.13 4.03 -27.53
N ARG A 17 8.12 3.90 -28.85
CA ARG A 17 9.22 3.36 -29.64
C ARG A 17 10.47 4.25 -29.66
N SER A 18 10.36 5.51 -29.20
CA SER A 18 11.51 6.42 -29.07
C SER A 18 12.46 6.04 -27.92
N THR A 19 11.98 5.24 -26.96
CA THR A 19 12.81 4.73 -25.86
C THR A 19 13.40 3.40 -26.26
N PRO A 20 14.72 3.19 -26.16
CA PRO A 20 15.30 1.87 -26.38
C PRO A 20 14.64 0.86 -25.45
N PRO A 21 14.16 -0.26 -25.99
CA PRO A 21 13.52 -1.26 -25.14
C PRO A 21 14.53 -1.80 -24.14
N THR A 22 14.10 -1.90 -22.90
CA THR A 22 14.78 -2.74 -21.91
C THR A 22 14.68 -4.18 -22.42
N GLN A 23 15.82 -4.84 -22.59
CA GLN A 23 15.88 -6.21 -23.10
C GLN A 23 15.75 -7.24 -21.99
N PHE A 24 16.18 -6.89 -20.77
CA PHE A 24 16.06 -7.76 -19.61
C PHE A 24 15.74 -6.99 -18.33
N ARG A 25 15.06 -7.65 -17.43
CA ARG A 25 14.90 -7.25 -16.04
C ARG A 25 15.03 -8.47 -15.16
N GLY A 26 15.60 -8.27 -13.98
CA GLY A 26 15.71 -9.34 -13.01
C GLY A 26 15.84 -8.83 -11.59
N VAL A 27 15.63 -9.73 -10.65
CA VAL A 27 15.90 -9.51 -9.22
C VAL A 27 17.20 -10.23 -8.88
N ALA A 28 18.09 -9.52 -8.23
CA ALA A 28 19.33 -10.01 -7.67
C ALA A 28 19.26 -10.01 -6.14
N MET A 29 20.37 -10.16 -5.44
CA MET A 29 20.39 -10.16 -3.97
C MET A 29 20.23 -8.72 -3.44
N GLY A 30 18.98 -8.33 -3.18
CA GLY A 30 18.64 -6.99 -2.70
C GLY A 30 18.73 -5.89 -3.77
N TRP A 31 18.76 -6.25 -5.07
CA TRP A 31 18.84 -5.30 -6.17
C TRP A 31 17.90 -5.67 -7.32
N PHE A 32 17.39 -4.69 -8.00
CA PHE A 32 16.81 -4.83 -9.33
C PHE A 32 17.91 -4.59 -10.36
N VAL A 33 17.95 -5.42 -11.37
CA VAL A 33 18.93 -5.31 -12.46
C VAL A 33 18.20 -5.27 -13.78
N SER A 34 18.56 -4.31 -14.60
CA SER A 34 18.00 -4.16 -15.95
C SER A 34 19.05 -3.60 -16.90
N ASP A 35 18.73 -3.53 -18.16
CA ASP A 35 19.51 -2.74 -19.10
C ASP A 35 18.78 -1.45 -19.48
N TYR A 36 19.54 -0.43 -19.79
CA TYR A 36 19.06 0.80 -20.39
C TYR A 36 20.09 1.31 -21.43
N ARG A 37 19.67 1.40 -22.68
CA ARG A 37 20.55 1.80 -23.80
C ARG A 37 21.83 0.96 -23.87
N GLY A 38 21.73 -0.35 -23.64
CA GLY A 38 22.86 -1.28 -23.65
C GLY A 38 23.78 -1.21 -22.43
N ARG A 39 23.41 -0.44 -21.39
CA ARG A 39 24.15 -0.34 -20.14
C ARG A 39 23.40 -1.03 -19.01
N LYS A 40 24.11 -1.69 -18.13
CA LYS A 40 23.53 -2.31 -16.93
C LYS A 40 23.13 -1.24 -15.92
N ILE A 41 21.91 -1.31 -15.47
CA ILE A 41 21.38 -0.52 -14.37
C ILE A 41 21.18 -1.45 -13.17
N VAL A 42 21.77 -1.11 -12.05
CA VAL A 42 21.59 -1.80 -10.77
C VAL A 42 20.96 -0.82 -9.80
N GLU A 43 19.78 -1.13 -9.30
CA GLU A 43 19.01 -0.15 -8.54
C GLU A 43 18.15 -0.77 -7.45
N HIS A 44 17.84 0.03 -6.44
CA HIS A 44 16.82 -0.28 -5.45
C HIS A 44 16.18 1.01 -4.92
N SER A 45 14.90 0.96 -4.64
CA SER A 45 14.17 2.05 -3.99
C SER A 45 13.87 1.69 -2.54
N GLY A 46 13.65 2.69 -1.71
CA GLY A 46 13.16 2.53 -0.35
C GLY A 46 12.05 3.52 -0.06
N GLY A 47 11.17 3.14 0.85
CA GLY A 47 10.11 4.00 1.34
C GLY A 47 9.91 3.82 2.83
N LEU A 48 9.67 4.92 3.50
CA LEU A 48 9.18 5.00 4.87
C LEU A 48 8.21 6.16 4.90
N ASP A 49 7.24 6.14 5.80
CA ASP A 49 6.20 7.18 5.89
C ASP A 49 6.79 8.60 5.78
N GLY A 50 6.40 9.32 4.73
CA GLY A 50 6.86 10.67 4.43
C GLY A 50 8.22 10.78 3.73
N MET A 51 8.92 9.67 3.46
CA MET A 51 10.26 9.68 2.86
C MET A 51 10.39 8.60 1.79
N LEU A 52 11.02 8.95 0.66
CA LEU A 52 11.38 8.00 -0.38
C LEU A 52 12.86 8.13 -0.71
N SER A 53 13.46 7.00 -1.08
CA SER A 53 14.85 6.93 -1.51
C SER A 53 15.01 6.11 -2.78
N TYR A 54 16.05 6.38 -3.52
CA TYR A 54 16.44 5.60 -4.68
C TYR A 54 17.95 5.55 -4.80
N THR A 55 18.51 4.38 -5.03
CA THR A 55 19.92 4.18 -5.34
C THR A 55 20.04 3.59 -6.74
N VAL A 56 20.88 4.18 -7.57
CA VAL A 56 21.15 3.72 -8.94
C VAL A 56 22.64 3.64 -9.15
N LEU A 57 23.10 2.53 -9.72
CA LEU A 57 24.49 2.31 -10.15
C LEU A 57 24.48 1.99 -11.64
N ILE A 58 25.45 2.57 -12.36
CA ILE A 58 25.72 2.32 -13.79
C ILE A 58 27.19 1.85 -13.88
N PRO A 59 27.44 0.54 -13.70
CA PRO A 59 28.80 0.03 -13.55
C PRO A 59 29.74 0.34 -14.72
N GLU A 60 29.23 0.26 -15.95
CA GLU A 60 30.05 0.53 -17.15
C GLU A 60 30.53 1.98 -17.25
N LEU A 61 29.86 2.90 -16.53
CA LEU A 61 30.27 4.30 -16.43
C LEU A 61 31.03 4.60 -15.13
N ASN A 62 31.29 3.57 -14.32
CA ASN A 62 31.85 3.73 -12.98
C ASN A 62 31.19 4.84 -12.18
N THR A 63 29.86 4.92 -12.27
CA THR A 63 29.06 5.99 -11.66
C THR A 63 27.83 5.44 -10.96
N GLY A 64 27.25 6.26 -10.09
CA GLY A 64 26.01 5.99 -9.42
C GLY A 64 25.51 7.26 -8.72
N PHE A 65 24.26 7.23 -8.31
CA PHE A 65 23.65 8.33 -7.56
C PHE A 65 22.61 7.82 -6.57
N VAL A 66 22.32 8.65 -5.60
CA VAL A 66 21.27 8.42 -4.61
C VAL A 66 20.30 9.62 -4.63
N ILE A 67 19.02 9.33 -4.55
CA ILE A 67 17.96 10.32 -4.40
C ILE A 67 17.34 10.10 -3.03
N LEU A 68 17.27 11.14 -2.21
CA LEU A 68 16.62 11.14 -0.92
C LEU A 68 15.55 12.24 -0.92
N THR A 69 14.34 11.91 -0.51
CA THR A 69 13.24 12.87 -0.44
C THR A 69 12.58 12.82 0.93
N ASN A 70 12.06 13.95 1.37
CA ASN A 70 11.20 14.07 2.55
C ASN A 70 9.72 14.17 2.14
N SER A 71 9.33 13.48 1.07
CA SER A 71 7.99 13.48 0.50
C SER A 71 7.74 12.16 -0.22
N GLU A 72 6.51 11.69 -0.21
CA GLU A 72 6.04 10.54 -1.01
C GLU A 72 5.65 10.94 -2.45
N SER A 73 6.09 12.11 -2.90
CA SER A 73 5.84 12.58 -4.26
C SER A 73 6.47 11.66 -5.29
N PRO A 74 5.80 11.36 -6.41
CA PRO A 74 6.36 10.59 -7.52
C PRO A 74 7.52 11.31 -8.23
N ALA A 75 7.85 12.54 -7.85
CA ALA A 75 8.97 13.32 -8.39
C ALA A 75 10.31 12.57 -8.27
N PHE A 76 10.50 11.72 -7.25
CA PHE A 76 11.72 10.91 -7.12
C PHE A 76 11.95 9.99 -8.33
N ARG A 77 10.86 9.49 -8.97
CA ARG A 77 10.94 8.67 -10.19
C ARG A 77 11.35 9.51 -11.40
N VAL A 78 10.86 10.74 -11.48
CA VAL A 78 11.27 11.70 -12.51
C VAL A 78 12.76 11.99 -12.39
N MET A 79 13.23 12.33 -11.19
CA MET A 79 14.65 12.56 -10.91
C MET A 79 15.51 11.36 -11.26
N ARG A 80 15.10 10.14 -10.87
CA ARG A 80 15.80 8.90 -11.24
C ARG A 80 15.96 8.76 -12.75
N SER A 81 14.87 8.90 -13.50
CA SER A 81 14.90 8.73 -14.96
C SER A 81 15.73 9.82 -15.64
N LYS A 82 15.57 11.08 -15.24
CA LYS A 82 16.34 12.20 -15.78
C LYS A 82 17.85 12.06 -15.49
N MET A 83 18.22 11.61 -14.29
CA MET A 83 19.63 11.40 -13.96
C MET A 83 20.26 10.26 -14.78
N ILE A 84 19.54 9.16 -15.00
CA ILE A 84 20.01 8.09 -15.88
C ILE A 84 20.21 8.63 -17.29
N ASP A 85 19.27 9.40 -17.84
CA ASP A 85 19.40 10.01 -19.16
C ASP A 85 20.62 10.90 -19.28
N ILE A 86 20.87 11.75 -18.27
CA ILE A 86 22.05 12.65 -18.25
C ILE A 86 23.35 11.82 -18.30
N PHE A 87 23.47 10.76 -17.50
CA PHE A 87 24.67 9.94 -17.49
C PHE A 87 24.83 9.04 -18.71
N THR A 88 23.77 8.78 -19.46
CA THR A 88 23.79 7.91 -20.65
C THR A 88 23.68 8.67 -21.96
N ASP A 89 23.76 10.01 -21.93
CA ASP A 89 23.58 10.89 -23.09
C ASP A 89 22.29 10.57 -23.88
N ALA A 90 21.21 10.34 -23.15
CA ALA A 90 19.93 10.05 -23.73
C ALA A 90 19.26 11.34 -24.26
N PRO A 91 18.41 11.25 -25.31
CA PRO A 91 17.61 12.37 -25.76
C PRO A 91 16.72 12.92 -24.64
N GLU A 92 16.46 14.21 -24.69
CA GLU A 92 15.58 14.86 -23.72
C GLU A 92 14.15 14.28 -23.79
N ARG A 93 13.58 14.01 -22.59
CA ARG A 93 12.24 13.47 -22.44
C ARG A 93 11.51 14.17 -21.30
N ASP A 94 10.25 14.47 -21.49
CA ASP A 94 9.40 15.08 -20.47
C ASP A 94 8.77 14.02 -19.56
N TYR A 95 9.55 13.57 -18.58
CA TYR A 95 9.07 12.65 -17.55
C TYR A 95 8.01 13.27 -16.62
N ASN A 96 7.98 14.61 -16.48
CA ASN A 96 6.97 15.26 -15.67
C ASN A 96 5.58 15.09 -16.27
N ALA A 97 5.44 15.33 -17.58
CA ALA A 97 4.17 15.14 -18.27
C ALA A 97 3.67 13.69 -18.16
N GLU A 98 4.56 12.72 -18.28
CA GLU A 98 4.21 11.30 -18.15
C GLU A 98 3.74 10.94 -16.73
N VAL A 99 4.47 11.40 -15.72
CA VAL A 99 4.13 11.15 -14.31
C VAL A 99 2.83 11.83 -13.92
N LEU A 100 2.62 13.07 -14.34
CA LEU A 100 1.36 13.80 -14.10
C LEU A 100 0.18 13.10 -14.76
N ALA A 101 0.30 12.73 -16.05
CA ALA A 101 -0.75 11.97 -16.72
C ALA A 101 -1.01 10.61 -16.05
N GLY A 102 0.02 9.96 -15.52
CA GLY A 102 -0.09 8.74 -14.72
C GLY A 102 -0.85 8.96 -13.41
N ALA A 103 -0.55 10.04 -12.70
CA ALA A 103 -1.20 10.41 -11.45
C ALA A 103 -2.70 10.70 -11.65
N GLU A 104 -3.06 11.44 -12.70
CA GLU A 104 -4.48 11.71 -13.03
C GLU A 104 -5.25 10.43 -13.37
N ARG A 105 -4.64 9.52 -14.15
CA ARG A 105 -5.26 8.21 -14.43
C ARG A 105 -5.46 7.39 -13.15
N SER A 106 -4.48 7.37 -12.25
CA SER A 106 -4.56 6.65 -10.98
C SER A 106 -5.64 7.23 -10.08
N LYS A 107 -5.74 8.56 -10.02
CA LYS A 107 -6.79 9.27 -9.26
C LYS A 107 -8.18 8.95 -9.81
N ALA A 108 -8.35 8.98 -11.12
CA ALA A 108 -9.62 8.63 -11.76
C ALA A 108 -10.00 7.16 -11.50
N ALA A 109 -9.04 6.24 -11.61
CA ALA A 109 -9.26 4.83 -11.34
C ALA A 109 -9.63 4.58 -9.86
N ALA A 110 -8.97 5.27 -8.93
CA ALA A 110 -9.31 5.19 -7.49
C ALA A 110 -10.71 5.72 -7.20
N ALA A 111 -11.11 6.83 -7.82
CA ALA A 111 -12.46 7.37 -7.67
C ALA A 111 -13.53 6.41 -8.21
N GLU A 112 -13.28 5.77 -9.34
CA GLU A 112 -14.19 4.79 -9.93
C GLU A 112 -14.26 3.50 -9.09
N ALA A 113 -13.14 3.04 -8.56
CA ALA A 113 -13.10 1.92 -7.62
C ALA A 113 -13.93 2.24 -6.36
N MET A 114 -13.84 3.45 -5.83
CA MET A 114 -14.62 3.89 -4.68
C MET A 114 -16.12 3.90 -4.96
N LYS A 115 -16.56 4.36 -6.13
CA LYS A 115 -17.98 4.30 -6.55
C LYS A 115 -18.49 2.85 -6.58
N ARG A 116 -17.67 1.92 -7.08
CA ARG A 116 -18.03 0.49 -7.07
C ARG A 116 -18.21 -0.04 -5.66
N VAL A 117 -17.32 0.34 -4.74
CA VAL A 117 -17.44 -0.01 -3.32
C VAL A 117 -18.71 0.60 -2.73
N ASP A 118 -18.99 1.89 -2.99
CA ASP A 118 -20.21 2.55 -2.50
C ASP A 118 -21.50 1.86 -3.01
N ALA A 119 -21.49 1.37 -4.24
CA ALA A 119 -22.62 0.63 -4.82
C ALA A 119 -22.88 -0.73 -4.16
N THR A 120 -21.93 -1.29 -3.41
CA THR A 120 -22.14 -2.54 -2.65
C THR A 120 -22.85 -2.32 -1.32
N ARG A 121 -23.03 -1.06 -0.89
CA ARG A 121 -23.71 -0.76 0.37
C ARG A 121 -25.17 -1.13 0.32
N VAL A 122 -25.62 -1.93 1.27
CA VAL A 122 -27.04 -2.24 1.46
C VAL A 122 -27.64 -1.20 2.40
N ALA A 123 -28.48 -0.32 1.86
CA ALA A 123 -29.11 0.74 2.63
C ALA A 123 -30.19 0.22 3.60
N GLY A 124 -30.44 0.94 4.69
CA GLY A 124 -31.51 0.64 5.63
C GLY A 124 -31.25 -0.54 6.57
N THR A 125 -30.06 -1.13 6.51
CA THR A 125 -29.68 -2.20 7.44
C THR A 125 -29.25 -1.65 8.79
N ARG A 126 -29.26 -2.51 9.81
CA ARG A 126 -28.75 -2.25 11.15
C ARG A 126 -27.77 -3.36 11.53
N PRO A 127 -26.84 -3.11 12.48
CA PRO A 127 -26.07 -4.18 13.10
C PRO A 127 -27.00 -5.23 13.71
N THR A 128 -26.62 -6.50 13.64
CA THR A 128 -27.41 -7.62 14.20
C THR A 128 -27.48 -7.53 15.73
N LEU A 129 -26.43 -7.04 16.38
CA LEU A 129 -26.32 -6.93 17.82
C LEU A 129 -26.33 -5.46 18.27
N ASN A 130 -26.50 -5.22 19.58
CA ASN A 130 -26.24 -3.90 20.14
C ASN A 130 -24.73 -3.61 20.08
N LEU A 131 -24.34 -2.34 20.03
CA LEU A 131 -22.92 -1.98 19.90
C LEU A 131 -22.06 -2.56 21.05
N ALA A 132 -22.57 -2.59 22.27
CA ALA A 132 -21.87 -3.18 23.41
C ALA A 132 -21.53 -4.66 23.22
N ASP A 133 -22.30 -5.41 22.45
CA ASP A 133 -22.10 -6.84 22.23
C ASP A 133 -20.94 -7.14 21.25
N TYR A 134 -20.52 -6.14 20.44
CA TYR A 134 -19.30 -6.21 19.63
C TYR A 134 -18.04 -5.90 20.43
N ALA A 135 -18.18 -5.25 21.58
CA ALA A 135 -17.03 -4.92 22.43
C ALA A 135 -16.36 -6.18 22.98
N GLY A 136 -15.05 -6.18 23.02
CA GLY A 136 -14.25 -7.32 23.50
C GLY A 136 -12.81 -7.26 23.03
N THR A 137 -12.05 -8.28 23.40
CA THR A 137 -10.69 -8.49 22.91
C THR A 137 -10.69 -9.57 21.85
N TYR A 138 -10.08 -9.28 20.71
CA TYR A 138 -9.93 -10.20 19.59
C TYR A 138 -8.45 -10.49 19.42
N GLY A 139 -8.05 -11.74 19.57
CA GLY A 139 -6.65 -12.14 19.58
C GLY A 139 -6.19 -12.71 18.25
N ASP A 140 -5.08 -12.21 17.73
CA ASP A 140 -4.33 -12.80 16.66
C ASP A 140 -3.00 -13.37 17.19
N LYS A 141 -2.59 -14.53 16.67
CA LYS A 141 -1.39 -15.22 17.17
C LYS A 141 -0.09 -14.52 16.77
N LEU A 142 -0.08 -13.85 15.64
CA LEU A 142 1.12 -13.23 15.08
C LEU A 142 1.22 -11.76 15.49
N TYR A 143 0.11 -11.03 15.41
CA TYR A 143 0.10 -9.57 15.57
C TYR A 143 -0.47 -9.09 16.90
N GLY A 144 -0.84 -10.04 17.79
CA GLY A 144 -1.35 -9.74 19.11
C GLY A 144 -2.82 -9.35 19.13
N ASP A 145 -3.22 -8.63 20.16
CA ASP A 145 -4.62 -8.40 20.46
C ASP A 145 -5.14 -7.08 19.90
N ILE A 146 -6.39 -7.12 19.46
CA ILE A 146 -7.19 -5.95 19.07
C ILE A 146 -8.31 -5.80 20.07
N SER A 147 -8.45 -4.64 20.70
CA SER A 147 -9.61 -4.34 21.54
C SER A 147 -10.65 -3.56 20.74
N VAL A 148 -11.90 -3.92 20.95
CA VAL A 148 -13.06 -3.14 20.47
C VAL A 148 -13.84 -2.69 21.70
N SER A 149 -14.14 -1.41 21.80
CA SER A 149 -14.94 -0.81 22.88
C SER A 149 -16.05 0.04 22.33
N GLU A 150 -17.14 0.18 23.08
CA GLU A 150 -18.16 1.19 22.78
C GLU A 150 -17.82 2.48 23.51
N GLU A 151 -17.71 3.58 22.79
CA GLU A 151 -17.40 4.90 23.32
C GLU A 151 -18.32 5.94 22.67
N ASN A 152 -19.11 6.59 23.50
CA ASN A 152 -20.05 7.64 23.03
C ASN A 152 -20.97 7.18 21.89
N GLY A 153 -21.48 5.95 21.95
CA GLY A 153 -22.39 5.39 20.95
C GLY A 153 -21.70 4.98 19.63
N ARG A 154 -20.39 4.74 19.65
CA ARG A 154 -19.60 4.26 18.52
C ARG A 154 -18.67 3.15 18.95
N LEU A 155 -18.35 2.25 18.04
CA LEU A 155 -17.29 1.27 18.25
C LEU A 155 -15.93 1.92 17.96
N VAL A 156 -14.98 1.63 18.83
CA VAL A 156 -13.58 2.06 18.69
C VAL A 156 -12.69 0.83 18.71
N MET A 157 -11.89 0.67 17.68
CA MET A 157 -10.93 -0.42 17.51
C MET A 157 -9.52 0.07 17.81
N ARG A 158 -8.78 -0.73 18.60
CA ARG A 158 -7.39 -0.44 18.99
C ARG A 158 -6.51 -1.66 18.80
N PHE A 159 -5.39 -1.51 18.12
CA PHE A 159 -4.34 -2.52 18.07
C PHE A 159 -3.47 -2.38 19.32
N LEU A 160 -3.55 -3.31 20.26
CA LEU A 160 -2.87 -3.19 21.56
C LEU A 160 -1.34 -3.14 21.44
N PRO A 161 -0.68 -3.90 20.54
CA PRO A 161 0.77 -3.77 20.34
C PRO A 161 1.20 -2.45 19.68
N SER A 162 0.27 -1.71 19.07
CA SER A 162 0.54 -0.47 18.36
C SER A 162 -0.41 0.64 18.82
N PRO A 163 -0.14 1.31 19.96
CA PRO A 163 -1.09 2.23 20.61
C PRO A 163 -1.55 3.41 19.75
N ARG A 164 -0.82 3.73 18.70
CA ARG A 164 -1.22 4.78 17.74
C ARG A 164 -2.31 4.30 16.78
N PHE A 165 -2.43 2.99 16.55
CA PHE A 165 -3.43 2.42 15.64
C PHE A 165 -4.78 2.33 16.32
N VAL A 166 -5.50 3.45 16.26
CA VAL A 166 -6.87 3.61 16.78
C VAL A 166 -7.79 4.06 15.66
N ALA A 167 -8.94 3.42 15.54
CA ALA A 167 -9.96 3.76 14.55
C ALA A 167 -11.35 3.79 15.18
N ASP A 168 -12.17 4.74 14.73
CA ASP A 168 -13.61 4.72 14.93
C ASP A 168 -14.24 3.83 13.86
N LEU A 169 -15.23 3.03 14.24
CA LEU A 169 -15.96 2.14 13.33
C LEU A 169 -17.34 2.74 13.03
N GLU A 170 -17.54 3.11 11.77
CA GLU A 170 -18.80 3.68 11.28
C GLU A 170 -19.65 2.60 10.61
N HIS A 171 -20.91 2.41 11.02
CA HIS A 171 -21.75 1.37 10.45
C HIS A 171 -21.90 1.51 8.92
N TRP A 172 -21.61 0.43 8.21
CA TRP A 172 -21.73 0.35 6.76
C TRP A 172 -23.00 -0.38 6.34
N HIS A 173 -23.10 -1.65 6.61
CA HIS A 173 -24.28 -2.48 6.48
C HIS A 173 -24.14 -3.77 7.31
N TYR A 174 -25.23 -4.33 7.78
CA TYR A 174 -25.25 -5.52 8.64
C TYR A 174 -24.18 -5.41 9.74
N ASP A 175 -23.28 -6.39 9.86
CA ASP A 175 -22.21 -6.42 10.86
C ASP A 175 -20.85 -5.93 10.32
N THR A 176 -20.91 -5.15 9.23
CA THR A 176 -19.75 -4.51 8.60
C THR A 176 -19.70 -3.03 8.92
N PHE A 177 -18.50 -2.56 9.25
CA PHE A 177 -18.23 -1.17 9.62
C PHE A 177 -17.06 -0.62 8.78
N VAL A 178 -17.11 0.67 8.42
CA VAL A 178 -16.03 1.40 7.80
C VAL A 178 -14.99 1.75 8.87
N ILE A 179 -13.72 1.54 8.58
CA ILE A 179 -12.61 1.95 9.43
C ILE A 179 -12.33 3.43 9.20
N ARG A 180 -12.37 4.23 10.27
CA ARG A 180 -12.00 5.64 10.30
C ARG A 180 -10.79 5.80 11.21
N TRP A 181 -9.61 5.71 10.64
CA TRP A 181 -8.37 5.88 11.39
C TRP A 181 -8.29 7.26 12.02
N ARG A 182 -7.90 7.31 13.31
CA ARG A 182 -7.72 8.60 14.01
C ARG A 182 -6.40 9.26 13.57
N PRO A 183 -6.23 10.58 13.78
CA PRO A 183 -5.02 11.33 13.38
C PRO A 183 -3.71 10.82 14.02
N SER A 184 -3.78 9.99 15.06
CA SER A 184 -2.62 9.30 15.64
C SER A 184 -1.93 8.34 14.66
N VAL A 185 -2.65 7.89 13.63
CA VAL A 185 -2.12 7.11 12.54
C VAL A 185 -1.63 8.07 11.47
N ALA A 186 -0.32 8.19 11.31
CA ALA A 186 0.29 9.10 10.36
C ALA A 186 0.10 8.68 8.89
N TYR A 187 -0.31 7.42 8.66
CA TYR A 187 -0.51 6.85 7.34
C TYR A 187 -1.90 7.18 6.80
N ASN A 188 -1.97 7.64 5.55
CA ASN A 188 -3.25 7.93 4.88
C ASN A 188 -3.82 6.65 4.23
N PHE A 189 -4.45 5.82 5.04
CA PHE A 189 -5.09 4.60 4.56
C PHE A 189 -6.28 4.91 3.64
N PRO A 190 -6.44 4.18 2.53
CA PRO A 190 -7.70 4.16 1.79
C PRO A 190 -8.81 3.59 2.68
N ARG A 191 -10.06 3.70 2.20
CA ARG A 191 -11.20 3.14 2.95
C ARG A 191 -11.01 1.64 3.17
N GLY A 192 -11.09 1.24 4.42
CA GLY A 192 -11.11 -0.15 4.85
C GLY A 192 -12.40 -0.50 5.60
N PHE A 193 -12.61 -1.78 5.81
CA PHE A 193 -13.78 -2.32 6.48
C PHE A 193 -13.39 -3.32 7.56
N VAL A 194 -14.25 -3.39 8.58
CA VAL A 194 -14.24 -4.46 9.57
C VAL A 194 -15.58 -5.15 9.52
N THR A 195 -15.57 -6.49 9.43
CA THR A 195 -16.78 -7.31 9.50
C THR A 195 -16.66 -8.23 10.69
N PHE A 196 -17.66 -8.20 11.58
CA PHE A 196 -17.77 -9.12 12.68
C PHE A 196 -18.54 -10.37 12.24
N THR A 197 -18.01 -11.55 12.56
CA THR A 197 -18.77 -12.78 12.42
C THR A 197 -19.52 -13.07 13.74
N ILE A 198 -20.69 -13.69 13.61
CA ILE A 198 -21.54 -14.05 14.75
C ILE A 198 -21.67 -15.56 14.79
N ASP A 199 -21.43 -16.14 15.94
CA ASP A 199 -21.54 -17.57 16.17
C ASP A 199 -23.01 -18.05 16.27
N ARG A 200 -23.20 -19.37 16.36
CA ARG A 200 -24.53 -19.99 16.49
C ARG A 200 -25.29 -19.58 17.77
N ASN A 201 -24.60 -19.01 18.76
CA ASN A 201 -25.19 -18.57 20.02
C ASN A 201 -25.54 -17.06 19.98
N GLY A 202 -25.35 -16.39 18.84
CA GLY A 202 -25.61 -14.98 18.67
C GLY A 202 -24.53 -14.07 19.26
N LYS A 203 -23.29 -14.56 19.44
CA LYS A 203 -22.16 -13.79 19.95
C LYS A 203 -21.13 -13.54 18.85
N THR A 204 -20.45 -12.41 18.93
CA THR A 204 -19.32 -12.15 18.03
C THR A 204 -18.19 -13.17 18.26
N ASP A 205 -17.66 -13.71 17.17
CA ASP A 205 -16.61 -14.77 17.18
C ASP A 205 -15.29 -14.26 16.62
N GLU A 206 -15.32 -13.65 15.45
CA GLU A 206 -14.12 -13.22 14.72
C GLU A 206 -14.31 -11.80 14.17
N LEU A 207 -13.20 -11.11 14.01
CA LEU A 207 -13.13 -9.78 13.42
C LEU A 207 -12.30 -9.86 12.13
N LYS A 208 -12.94 -9.66 10.98
CA LYS A 208 -12.28 -9.66 9.67
C LYS A 208 -11.97 -8.25 9.25
N ILE A 209 -10.70 -7.98 8.92
CA ILE A 209 -10.23 -6.65 8.53
C ILE A 209 -9.90 -6.66 7.05
N ASP A 210 -10.65 -5.89 6.27
CA ASP A 210 -10.37 -5.59 4.86
C ASP A 210 -9.87 -4.14 4.75
N GLN A 211 -8.58 -3.96 4.98
CA GLN A 211 -7.90 -2.68 4.86
C GLN A 211 -6.83 -2.77 3.78
N PRO A 212 -7.04 -2.14 2.62
CA PRO A 212 -6.03 -2.13 1.56
C PRO A 212 -4.73 -1.46 2.05
N ASN A 213 -3.64 -2.18 1.94
CA ASN A 213 -2.28 -1.70 2.21
C ASN A 213 -1.28 -2.58 1.46
N ASN A 214 -0.18 -2.00 0.97
CA ASN A 214 0.84 -2.72 0.21
C ASN A 214 1.94 -3.32 1.10
N ASP A 215 2.11 -2.80 2.31
CA ASP A 215 3.21 -3.16 3.21
C ASP A 215 2.73 -4.04 4.38
N PHE A 216 1.42 -4.04 4.65
CA PHE A 216 0.82 -4.84 5.71
C PHE A 216 -0.50 -5.46 5.24
N TRP A 217 -0.56 -6.78 5.25
CA TRP A 217 -1.69 -7.54 4.72
C TRP A 217 -2.72 -7.82 5.80
N PHE A 218 -3.56 -6.82 6.08
CA PHE A 218 -4.62 -6.92 7.09
C PHE A 218 -5.56 -8.11 6.89
N TYR A 219 -5.77 -8.56 5.66
CA TYR A 219 -6.63 -9.71 5.34
C TYR A 219 -6.07 -11.05 5.83
N GLU A 220 -4.77 -11.12 6.19
CA GLU A 220 -4.17 -12.30 6.80
C GLU A 220 -4.43 -12.38 8.31
N LEU A 221 -4.91 -11.30 8.91
CA LEU A 221 -5.30 -11.31 10.30
C LEU A 221 -6.60 -12.08 10.48
N SER A 222 -6.62 -12.96 11.48
CA SER A 222 -7.80 -13.74 11.87
C SER A 222 -8.02 -13.63 13.38
N PRO A 223 -8.26 -12.41 13.89
CA PRO A 223 -8.40 -12.19 15.31
C PRO A 223 -9.73 -12.74 15.81
N LYS A 224 -9.66 -13.73 16.69
CA LYS A 224 -10.81 -14.37 17.30
C LYS A 224 -11.11 -13.77 18.68
N ARG A 225 -12.40 -13.69 19.00
CA ARG A 225 -12.84 -13.19 20.30
C ARG A 225 -12.26 -14.06 21.42
N LYS A 226 -11.66 -13.40 22.40
CA LYS A 226 -11.20 -14.05 23.64
C LYS A 226 -12.34 -14.15 24.64
N PRO A 227 -12.30 -15.16 25.53
CA PRO A 227 -13.27 -15.31 26.62
C PRO A 227 -13.31 -14.09 27.55
#